data_2ead79276ea587d1e6b95221288b4d08
#
_entry.id   2ead79276ea587d1e6b95221288b4d08
#
_cell.length_a   1.000
_cell.length_b   1.000
_cell.length_c   1.000
_cell.angle_alpha   90.00
_cell.angle_beta   90.00
_cell.angle_gamma   90.00
#
_symmetry.space_group_name_H-M   'P 1'
#
loop_
_entity.id
_entity.type
_entity.pdbx_description
1 polymer ?
#
loop_
_entity_poly.entity_id
_entity_poly.type
_entity_poly.pdbx_seq_one_letter_code
_entity_poly.pdbx_strand_id
1 'polypeptide(L)'
;LIRFIIFAIRIENSLTMNINKFGFLRVAAASPRLKVADCDYNTAEIKRLIGEAHQEGTQILCFPELSITAYSCGDLFFQKALQERALESLYDLARFMKGSTSLIAIVGLPLRIKNSLYNVAAVISAEGIRGIVPKRYLPNTNEYYEKRWFTPGSELGSYTVEINGE
;
A
#
# COMPACT_ATOMS: atom_id res chain seq x y z
N LEU A 1 -2.24 -10.74 12.83
CA LEU A 1 -3.29 -11.70 12.44
C LEU A 1 -3.69 -11.38 11.01
N ILE A 2 -3.28 -12.23 10.05
CA ILE A 2 -3.74 -12.09 8.66
C ILE A 2 -5.17 -12.64 8.62
N ARG A 3 -6.15 -11.79 8.40
CA ARG A 3 -7.49 -12.23 8.01
C ARG A 3 -7.52 -12.27 6.50
N PHE A 4 -7.34 -13.46 5.94
CA PHE A 4 -7.68 -13.72 4.56
C PHE A 4 -9.20 -13.76 4.45
N ILE A 5 -9.81 -12.78 3.78
CA ILE A 5 -11.16 -12.94 3.28
C ILE A 5 -10.99 -13.70 1.97
N ILE A 6 -10.92 -15.03 2.08
CA ILE A 6 -10.94 -15.89 0.91
C ILE A 6 -12.42 -16.12 0.59
N PHE A 7 -12.93 -15.52 -0.47
CA PHE A 7 -14.04 -16.09 -1.19
C PHE A 7 -13.51 -17.28 -1.98
N ALA A 8 -13.24 -18.38 -1.27
CA ALA A 8 -12.99 -19.69 -1.84
C ALA A 8 -13.76 -20.69 -1.01
N ILE A 9 -14.64 -21.42 -1.66
CA ILE A 9 -15.23 -22.65 -1.14
C ILE A 9 -14.05 -23.60 -0.86
N ARG A 10 -13.83 -23.95 0.41
CA ARG A 10 -12.83 -24.93 0.83
C ARG A 10 -13.31 -26.30 0.35
N ILE A 11 -12.78 -26.74 -0.77
CA ILE A 11 -12.86 -28.15 -1.17
C ILE A 11 -11.56 -28.79 -0.66
N GLU A 12 -11.68 -29.60 0.36
CA GLU A 12 -10.61 -30.47 0.81
C GLU A 12 -10.41 -31.54 -0.29
N ASN A 13 -9.33 -31.39 -1.04
CA ASN A 13 -8.44 -32.44 -1.59
C ASN A 13 -7.63 -31.83 -2.75
N SER A 14 -6.36 -31.82 -2.58
CA SER A 14 -5.16 -31.76 -3.43
C SER A 14 -5.28 -31.78 -4.97
N LEU A 15 -6.12 -30.95 -5.54
CA LEU A 15 -6.00 -30.49 -6.92
C LEU A 15 -6.05 -28.96 -6.84
N THR A 16 -4.90 -28.31 -6.99
CA THR A 16 -4.81 -26.85 -7.11
C THR A 16 -5.56 -26.43 -8.36
N MET A 17 -6.87 -26.26 -8.22
CA MET A 17 -7.71 -25.79 -9.31
C MET A 17 -7.29 -24.35 -9.65
N ASN A 18 -6.80 -24.17 -10.87
CA ASN A 18 -6.47 -22.83 -11.33
C ASN A 18 -7.77 -22.04 -11.54
N ILE A 19 -8.19 -21.31 -10.49
CA ILE A 19 -9.43 -20.53 -10.44
C ILE A 19 -9.46 -19.43 -11.53
N ASN A 20 -8.30 -18.99 -12.03
CA ASN A 20 -8.20 -17.97 -13.07
C ASN A 20 -8.82 -18.44 -14.41
N LYS A 21 -8.84 -19.75 -14.66
CA LYS A 21 -9.50 -20.31 -15.85
C LYS A 21 -11.02 -20.05 -15.87
N PHE A 22 -11.59 -19.74 -14.71
CA PHE A 22 -13.00 -19.41 -14.54
C PHE A 22 -13.25 -17.91 -14.37
N GLY A 23 -12.23 -17.08 -14.58
CA GLY A 23 -12.34 -15.62 -14.44
C GLY A 23 -12.30 -15.11 -12.99
N PHE A 24 -11.91 -15.96 -12.01
CA PHE A 24 -11.76 -15.53 -10.62
C PHE A 24 -10.35 -15.09 -10.32
N LEU A 25 -10.23 -14.11 -9.41
CA LEU A 25 -8.98 -13.65 -8.84
C LEU A 25 -8.95 -13.95 -7.34
N ARG A 26 -7.78 -14.37 -6.83
CA ARG A 26 -7.56 -14.46 -5.39
C ARG A 26 -7.06 -13.12 -4.88
N VAL A 27 -7.83 -12.51 -3.99
CA VAL A 27 -7.51 -11.22 -3.36
C VAL A 27 -7.36 -11.39 -1.86
N ALA A 28 -6.53 -10.57 -1.22
CA ALA A 28 -6.35 -10.57 0.22
C ALA A 28 -6.22 -9.15 0.76
N ALA A 29 -6.67 -8.95 1.99
CA ALA A 29 -6.38 -7.77 2.80
C ALA A 29 -5.44 -8.18 3.94
N ALA A 30 -4.33 -7.49 4.07
CA ALA A 30 -3.35 -7.70 5.13
C ALA A 30 -3.52 -6.66 6.24
N SER A 31 -3.29 -7.09 7.48
CA SER A 31 -3.25 -6.19 8.64
C SER A 31 -1.91 -6.39 9.35
N PRO A 32 -0.86 -5.66 8.94
CA PRO A 32 0.48 -5.76 9.53
C PRO A 32 0.50 -5.21 10.95
N ARG A 33 1.47 -5.66 11.75
CA ARG A 33 1.85 -4.96 12.99
C ARG A 33 2.68 -3.76 12.60
N LEU A 34 2.18 -2.57 12.91
CA LEU A 34 2.86 -1.32 12.55
C LEU A 34 3.42 -0.62 13.77
N LYS A 35 4.53 0.10 13.58
CA LYS A 35 5.08 1.06 14.52
C LYS A 35 4.93 2.47 13.95
N VAL A 36 4.49 3.40 14.80
CA VAL A 36 4.29 4.79 14.40
C VAL A 36 5.62 5.41 13.96
N ALA A 37 5.63 5.98 12.76
CA ALA A 37 6.78 6.65 12.13
C ALA A 37 8.04 5.76 11.89
N ASP A 38 7.95 4.46 12.14
CA ASP A 38 9.04 3.51 11.88
C ASP A 38 8.88 2.86 10.50
N CYS A 39 9.21 3.61 9.45
CA CYS A 39 9.06 3.16 8.08
C CYS A 39 9.86 1.89 7.77
N ASP A 40 11.03 1.71 8.40
CA ASP A 40 11.88 0.55 8.17
C ASP A 40 11.23 -0.74 8.69
N TYR A 41 10.77 -0.71 9.94
CA TYR A 41 10.05 -1.82 10.53
C TYR A 41 8.77 -2.14 9.73
N ASN A 42 7.98 -1.11 9.40
CA ASN A 42 6.72 -1.29 8.69
C ASN A 42 6.94 -1.87 7.28
N THR A 43 7.99 -1.41 6.59
CA THR A 43 8.38 -1.94 5.27
C THR A 43 8.82 -3.40 5.35
N ALA A 44 9.56 -3.79 6.38
CA ALA A 44 9.94 -5.19 6.59
C ALA A 44 8.71 -6.09 6.82
N GLU A 45 7.76 -5.65 7.63
CA GLU A 45 6.49 -6.36 7.84
C GLU A 45 5.65 -6.46 6.57
N ILE A 46 5.58 -5.39 5.77
CA ILE A 46 4.89 -5.40 4.48
C ILE A 46 5.56 -6.42 3.53
N LYS A 47 6.89 -6.42 3.41
CA LYS A 47 7.63 -7.40 2.58
C LYS A 47 7.37 -8.84 3.00
N ARG A 48 7.37 -9.12 4.31
CA ARG A 48 7.06 -10.44 4.86
C ARG A 48 5.66 -10.91 4.42
N LEU A 49 4.65 -10.04 4.57
CA LEU A 49 3.27 -10.35 4.20
C LEU A 49 3.06 -10.49 2.68
N ILE A 50 3.80 -9.73 1.85
CA ILE A 50 3.84 -9.92 0.40
C ILE A 50 4.36 -11.33 0.06
N GLY A 51 5.44 -11.76 0.71
CA GLY A 51 6.00 -13.10 0.53
C GLY A 51 5.02 -14.22 0.88
N GLU A 52 4.33 -14.10 2.02
CA GLU A 52 3.30 -15.06 2.45
C GLU A 52 2.13 -15.10 1.47
N ALA A 53 1.60 -13.93 1.08
CA ALA A 53 0.50 -13.82 0.13
C ALA A 53 0.85 -14.39 -1.25
N HIS A 54 2.11 -14.21 -1.69
CA HIS A 54 2.60 -14.79 -2.93
C HIS A 54 2.61 -16.33 -2.88
N GLN A 55 3.09 -16.91 -1.77
CA GLN A 55 3.10 -18.37 -1.56
C GLN A 55 1.68 -18.94 -1.56
N GLU A 56 0.69 -18.19 -1.04
CA GLU A 56 -0.72 -18.56 -1.05
C GLU A 56 -1.42 -18.34 -2.41
N GLY A 57 -0.68 -17.87 -3.42
CA GLY A 57 -1.21 -17.59 -4.77
C GLY A 57 -2.15 -16.40 -4.83
N THR A 58 -2.01 -15.43 -3.92
CA THR A 58 -2.74 -14.16 -3.96
C THR A 58 -2.31 -13.34 -5.17
N GLN A 59 -3.25 -12.72 -5.85
CA GLN A 59 -3.00 -11.89 -7.04
C GLN A 59 -3.09 -10.40 -6.74
N ILE A 60 -3.97 -10.00 -5.81
CA ILE A 60 -4.06 -8.62 -5.34
C ILE A 60 -4.04 -8.62 -3.81
N LEU A 61 -3.08 -7.89 -3.24
CA LEU A 61 -2.91 -7.72 -1.80
C LEU A 61 -3.07 -6.25 -1.42
N CYS A 62 -4.03 -5.94 -0.55
CA CYS A 62 -4.28 -4.59 -0.07
C CYS A 62 -3.81 -4.44 1.38
N PHE A 63 -3.03 -3.40 1.64
CA PHE A 63 -2.60 -2.97 2.97
C PHE A 63 -3.44 -1.81 3.49
N PRO A 64 -3.44 -1.54 4.80
CA PRO A 64 -4.15 -0.41 5.38
C PRO A 64 -3.64 0.94 4.87
N GLU A 65 -4.49 1.94 5.01
CA GLU A 65 -4.15 3.34 4.83
C GLU A 65 -2.89 3.71 5.63
N LEU A 66 -1.96 4.47 4.99
CA LEU A 66 -0.71 4.92 5.60
C LEU A 66 0.13 3.78 6.21
N SER A 67 0.07 2.58 5.63
CA SER A 67 0.73 1.38 6.17
C SER A 67 2.26 1.49 6.25
N ILE A 68 2.89 2.37 5.47
CA ILE A 68 4.34 2.60 5.53
C ILE A 68 4.73 3.39 6.79
N THR A 69 3.92 4.37 7.21
CA THR A 69 4.23 5.25 8.36
C THR A 69 3.46 4.91 9.63
N ALA A 70 2.41 4.14 9.53
CA ALA A 70 1.24 4.05 10.38
C ALA A 70 0.36 5.31 10.32
N TYR A 71 -0.93 5.14 10.66
CA TYR A 71 -1.94 6.20 10.58
C TYR A 71 -1.75 7.28 11.65
N SER A 72 -1.31 6.90 12.85
CA SER A 72 -1.32 7.76 14.04
C SER A 72 -0.07 8.63 14.22
N CYS A 73 0.60 9.02 13.12
CA CYS A 73 1.80 9.86 13.19
C CYS A 73 1.53 11.31 13.62
N GLY A 74 0.30 11.82 13.51
CA GLY A 74 -0.02 13.19 13.90
C GLY A 74 0.85 14.21 13.16
N ASP A 75 1.34 15.21 13.89
CA ASP A 75 2.17 16.29 13.31
C ASP A 75 3.55 15.81 12.81
N LEU A 76 3.95 14.56 13.08
CA LEU A 76 5.14 13.98 12.45
C LEU A 76 5.02 13.91 10.93
N PHE A 77 3.80 13.90 10.37
CA PHE A 77 3.61 13.98 8.92
C PHE A 77 4.22 15.25 8.29
N PHE A 78 4.42 16.33 9.05
CA PHE A 78 5.10 17.52 8.57
C PHE A 78 6.64 17.39 8.52
N GLN A 79 7.19 16.36 9.17
CA GLN A 79 8.64 16.16 9.20
C GLN A 79 9.13 15.65 7.83
N LYS A 80 10.05 16.42 7.24
CA LYS A 80 10.64 16.10 5.93
C LYS A 80 11.29 14.71 5.94
N ALA A 81 12.00 14.39 7.02
CA ALA A 81 12.66 13.09 7.19
C ALA A 81 11.66 11.91 7.11
N LEU A 82 10.47 12.03 7.73
CA LEU A 82 9.44 10.99 7.63
C LEU A 82 8.91 10.85 6.22
N GLN A 83 8.67 11.97 5.52
CA GLN A 83 8.17 11.97 4.15
C GLN A 83 9.17 11.35 3.17
N GLU A 84 10.45 11.72 3.29
CA GLU A 84 11.55 11.17 2.49
C GLU A 84 11.71 9.66 2.75
N ARG A 85 11.72 9.26 4.03
CA ARG A 85 11.83 7.84 4.37
C ARG A 85 10.64 7.01 3.91
N ALA A 86 9.42 7.55 3.95
CA ALA A 86 8.24 6.89 3.40
C ALA A 86 8.34 6.67 1.89
N LEU A 87 8.86 7.65 1.15
CA LEU A 87 9.09 7.54 -0.29
C LEU A 87 10.19 6.51 -0.60
N GLU A 88 11.31 6.53 0.13
CA GLU A 88 12.38 5.52 -0.01
C GLU A 88 11.84 4.10 0.25
N SER A 89 10.97 3.95 1.24
CA SER A 89 10.31 2.68 1.57
C SER A 89 9.43 2.19 0.42
N LEU A 90 8.73 3.08 -0.28
CA LEU A 90 7.97 2.73 -1.48
C LEU A 90 8.90 2.17 -2.58
N TYR A 91 10.05 2.80 -2.81
CA TYR A 91 11.05 2.28 -3.77
C TYR A 91 11.62 0.94 -3.32
N ASP A 92 11.86 0.76 -2.03
CA ASP A 92 12.31 -0.51 -1.47
C ASP A 92 11.32 -1.64 -1.72
N LEU A 93 10.02 -1.37 -1.57
CA LEU A 93 8.97 -2.33 -1.89
C LEU A 93 8.92 -2.63 -3.38
N ALA A 94 9.02 -1.61 -4.24
CA ALA A 94 9.03 -1.80 -5.69
C ALA A 94 10.24 -2.67 -6.14
N ARG A 95 11.44 -2.40 -5.60
CA ARG A 95 12.63 -3.23 -5.87
C ARG A 95 12.46 -4.66 -5.36
N PHE A 96 11.89 -4.86 -4.17
CA PHE A 96 11.62 -6.17 -3.60
C PHE A 96 10.67 -6.99 -4.49
N MET A 97 9.66 -6.35 -5.07
CA MET A 97 8.67 -7.03 -5.91
C MET A 97 9.19 -7.30 -7.33
N LYS A 98 10.22 -6.59 -7.79
CA LYS A 98 10.72 -6.67 -9.17
C LYS A 98 11.18 -8.10 -9.51
N GLY A 99 10.50 -8.73 -10.46
CA GLY A 99 10.82 -10.07 -10.96
C GLY A 99 10.58 -11.23 -9.96
N SER A 100 10.09 -10.96 -8.75
CA SER A 100 9.96 -11.97 -7.70
C SER A 100 8.52 -12.40 -7.40
N THR A 101 7.53 -11.66 -7.86
CA THR A 101 6.12 -11.95 -7.55
C THR A 101 5.20 -11.63 -8.72
N SER A 102 4.13 -12.40 -8.87
CA SER A 102 3.06 -12.14 -9.84
C SER A 102 1.89 -11.37 -9.22
N LEU A 103 1.98 -10.99 -7.95
CA LEU A 103 0.92 -10.26 -7.27
C LEU A 103 1.05 -8.73 -7.46
N ILE A 104 -0.07 -8.05 -7.30
CA ILE A 104 -0.16 -6.60 -7.19
C ILE A 104 -0.33 -6.27 -5.71
N ALA A 105 0.52 -5.40 -5.15
CA ALA A 105 0.38 -4.87 -3.80
C ALA A 105 -0.11 -3.42 -3.84
N ILE A 106 -1.02 -3.07 -2.91
CA ILE A 106 -1.52 -1.71 -2.73
C ILE A 106 -1.13 -1.29 -1.31
N VAL A 107 -0.28 -0.26 -1.20
CA VAL A 107 0.26 0.23 0.08
C VAL A 107 -0.05 1.71 0.28
N GLY A 108 -0.29 2.13 1.52
CA GLY A 108 -0.59 3.53 1.87
C GLY A 108 0.63 4.27 2.40
N LEU A 109 0.83 5.52 1.97
CA LEU A 109 1.90 6.40 2.46
C LEU A 109 1.53 7.89 2.33
N PRO A 110 2.17 8.78 3.12
CA PRO A 110 2.16 10.22 2.85
C PRO A 110 3.10 10.52 1.68
N LEU A 111 2.65 11.27 0.69
CA LEU A 111 3.47 11.67 -0.45
C LEU A 111 3.39 13.18 -0.67
N ARG A 112 4.55 13.83 -0.69
CA ARG A 112 4.66 15.25 -1.04
C ARG A 112 4.72 15.39 -2.56
N ILE A 113 3.79 16.19 -3.10
CA ILE A 113 3.77 16.60 -4.51
C ILE A 113 3.80 18.12 -4.54
N LYS A 114 4.86 18.70 -5.08
CA LYS A 114 5.11 20.15 -5.00
C LYS A 114 5.09 20.65 -3.54
N ASN A 115 4.18 21.55 -3.20
CA ASN A 115 4.06 22.14 -1.86
C ASN A 115 3.00 21.47 -0.98
N SER A 116 2.30 20.46 -1.49
CA SER A 116 1.20 19.81 -0.78
C SER A 116 1.56 18.38 -0.39
N LEU A 117 1.04 17.93 0.75
CA LEU A 117 1.16 16.57 1.24
C LEU A 117 -0.16 15.83 0.98
N TYR A 118 -0.08 14.65 0.40
CA TYR A 118 -1.23 13.80 0.08
C TYR A 118 -1.14 12.47 0.82
N ASN A 119 -2.28 11.99 1.27
CA ASN A 119 -2.46 10.62 1.71
C ASN A 119 -2.75 9.78 0.45
N VAL A 120 -1.88 8.86 0.10
CA VAL A 120 -1.98 8.13 -1.17
C VAL A 120 -1.95 6.63 -0.99
N ALA A 121 -2.59 5.93 -1.94
CA ALA A 121 -2.40 4.51 -2.18
C ALA A 121 -1.49 4.33 -3.40
N ALA A 122 -0.39 3.62 -3.23
CA ALA A 122 0.51 3.24 -4.32
C ALA A 122 0.26 1.80 -4.74
N VAL A 123 0.14 1.59 -6.04
CA VAL A 123 -0.02 0.27 -6.67
C VAL A 123 1.33 -0.19 -7.18
N ILE A 124 1.79 -1.34 -6.71
CA ILE A 124 3.12 -1.89 -7.02
C ILE A 124 2.95 -3.28 -7.63
N SER A 125 3.73 -3.61 -8.64
CA SER A 125 3.81 -4.93 -9.25
C SER A 125 5.27 -5.34 -9.49
N ALA A 126 5.48 -6.51 -10.10
CA ALA A 126 6.80 -6.96 -10.55
C ALA A 126 7.47 -6.00 -11.57
N GLU A 127 6.69 -5.12 -12.20
CA GLU A 127 7.17 -4.12 -13.16
C GLU A 127 7.49 -2.76 -12.50
N GLY A 128 7.32 -2.65 -11.17
CA GLY A 128 7.54 -1.42 -10.40
C GLY A 128 6.26 -0.75 -9.94
N ILE A 129 6.31 0.56 -9.73
CA ILE A 129 5.18 1.39 -9.31
C ILE A 129 4.27 1.63 -10.51
N ARG A 130 3.03 1.15 -10.44
CA ARG A 130 2.06 1.20 -11.56
C ARG A 130 1.16 2.41 -11.51
N GLY A 131 1.02 3.02 -10.34
CA GLY A 131 0.19 4.20 -10.16
C GLY A 131 0.08 4.62 -8.72
N ILE A 132 -0.31 5.87 -8.53
CA ILE A 132 -0.52 6.49 -7.24
C ILE A 132 -1.90 7.15 -7.23
N VAL A 133 -2.71 6.82 -6.24
CA VAL A 133 -4.07 7.34 -6.09
C VAL A 133 -4.16 8.17 -4.82
N PRO A 134 -4.29 9.50 -4.90
CA PRO A 134 -4.47 10.34 -3.73
C PRO A 134 -5.90 10.20 -3.17
N LYS A 135 -6.00 10.18 -1.84
CA LYS A 135 -7.27 10.16 -1.12
C LYS A 135 -8.08 11.42 -1.45
N ARG A 136 -9.25 11.22 -2.00
CA ARG A 136 -10.10 12.32 -2.49
C ARG A 136 -10.88 13.00 -1.37
N TYR A 137 -11.42 12.21 -0.45
CA TYR A 137 -12.25 12.68 0.65
C TYR A 137 -11.53 12.47 1.97
N LEU A 138 -11.19 13.56 2.66
CA LEU A 138 -10.51 13.54 3.94
C LEU A 138 -11.53 13.71 5.07
N PRO A 139 -11.66 12.73 5.99
CA PRO A 139 -12.49 12.90 7.17
C PRO A 139 -11.94 14.03 8.04
N ASN A 140 -12.84 14.90 8.50
CA ASN A 140 -12.48 16.07 9.30
C ASN A 140 -13.55 16.39 10.34
N THR A 141 -14.14 15.34 10.93
CA THR A 141 -15.19 15.41 11.94
C THR A 141 -14.87 14.47 13.09
N ASN A 142 -15.33 14.77 14.28
CA ASN A 142 -15.06 14.04 15.52
C ASN A 142 -13.54 13.92 15.78
N GLU A 143 -13.05 12.70 16.00
CA GLU A 143 -11.63 12.40 16.20
C GLU A 143 -10.76 12.54 14.94
N TYR A 144 -11.37 12.73 13.77
CA TYR A 144 -10.65 12.85 12.51
C TYR A 144 -10.42 14.31 12.14
N TYR A 145 -9.19 14.68 11.83
CA TYR A 145 -8.78 16.00 11.32
C TYR A 145 -7.68 15.88 10.28
N GLU A 146 -7.88 14.99 9.30
CA GLU A 146 -6.89 14.72 8.25
C GLU A 146 -6.56 15.94 7.39
N LYS A 147 -7.49 16.89 7.25
CA LYS A 147 -7.23 18.16 6.55
C LYS A 147 -6.16 19.04 7.21
N ARG A 148 -5.78 18.73 8.47
CA ARG A 148 -4.64 19.37 9.12
C ARG A 148 -3.34 19.02 8.40
N TRP A 149 -3.21 17.78 7.93
CA TRP A 149 -1.96 17.25 7.36
C TRP A 149 -2.00 17.11 5.85
N PHE A 150 -3.14 16.74 5.31
CA PHE A 150 -3.26 16.33 3.91
C PHE A 150 -4.15 17.24 3.09
N THR A 151 -3.79 17.38 1.83
CA THR A 151 -4.59 18.03 0.80
C THR A 151 -5.50 17.01 0.13
N PRO A 152 -6.80 17.31 -0.13
CA PRO A 152 -7.68 16.41 -0.86
C PRO A 152 -7.16 16.11 -2.27
N GLY A 153 -7.22 14.85 -2.68
CA GLY A 153 -6.79 14.44 -4.02
C GLY A 153 -7.61 15.08 -5.16
N SER A 154 -8.82 15.59 -4.86
CA SER A 154 -9.62 16.36 -5.82
C SER A 154 -8.96 17.65 -6.27
N GLU A 155 -8.04 18.22 -5.49
CA GLU A 155 -7.32 19.45 -5.81
C GLU A 155 -6.10 19.20 -6.71
N LEU A 156 -5.67 17.95 -6.87
CA LEU A 156 -4.47 17.63 -7.65
C LEU A 156 -4.70 17.66 -9.17
N GLY A 157 -5.94 17.43 -9.63
CA GLY A 157 -6.24 17.24 -11.05
C GLY A 157 -5.66 15.93 -11.60
N SER A 158 -5.57 15.81 -12.93
CA SER A 158 -4.81 14.71 -13.57
C SER A 158 -3.34 15.10 -13.62
N TYR A 159 -2.49 14.30 -12.99
CA TYR A 159 -1.07 14.62 -12.84
C TYR A 159 -0.19 13.40 -13.08
N THR A 160 0.83 13.57 -13.93
CA THR A 160 1.90 12.58 -14.05
C THR A 160 3.02 12.98 -13.09
N VAL A 161 3.36 12.11 -12.16
CA VAL A 161 4.51 12.28 -11.26
C VAL A 161 5.65 11.44 -11.82
N GLU A 162 6.73 12.09 -12.21
CA GLU A 162 7.99 11.37 -12.43
C GLU A 162 8.58 11.00 -11.07
N ILE A 163 8.71 9.73 -10.82
CA ILE A 163 9.30 9.18 -9.62
C ILE A 163 10.61 8.53 -10.04
N ASN A 164 11.76 9.20 -9.75
CA ASN A 164 13.14 8.77 -10.10
C ASN A 164 13.42 8.57 -11.61
N GLY A 165 12.81 9.36 -12.48
CA GLY A 165 13.09 9.30 -13.93
C GLY A 165 12.45 8.10 -14.64
N GLU A 166 11.49 7.44 -14.01
CA GLU A 166 10.61 6.44 -14.62
C GLU A 166 9.17 6.97 -14.71
#